data_7be745ad82adda3c57ca981d4f90aa67
#
_entry.id   7be745ad82adda3c57ca981d4f90aa67
#
_cell.length_a   1.000
_cell.length_b   1.000
_cell.length_c   1.000
_cell.angle_alpha   90.00
_cell.angle_beta   90.00
_cell.angle_gamma   90.00
#
_symmetry.space_group_name_H-M   'P 1'
#
loop_
_entity.id
_entity.type
_entity.pdbx_description
1 polymer ?
#
loop_
_entity_poly.entity_id
_entity_poly.type
_entity_poly.pdbx_seq_one_letter_code
_entity_poly.pdbx_strand_id
1 'polypeptide(L)'
;MKKHFLLILILLLAFILRVPFLDKYPAGLNADEAAVGYNAYSLLQTGRDEHGTSWPLVFRSFDDYKPAGYFYLVLPFVASLGLNVWAVRLPSALLGVISVYFIYLLTNKLFLKKTPARWPKGLPCGEFKVGHLAALMLTISPWHIHFSRAG
;
A
#
# COMPACT_ATOMS: atom_id res chain seq x y z
N MET A 1 -6.93 22.09 -15.77
CA MET A 1 -5.63 21.79 -15.13
C MET A 1 -5.68 21.87 -13.61
N LYS A 2 -6.36 22.84 -12.97
CA LYS A 2 -6.40 23.01 -11.50
C LYS A 2 -7.03 21.86 -10.71
N LYS A 3 -7.98 21.10 -11.29
CA LYS A 3 -8.73 20.03 -10.58
C LYS A 3 -7.91 18.81 -10.15
N HIS A 4 -6.81 18.53 -10.83
CA HIS A 4 -5.96 17.38 -10.52
C HIS A 4 -4.72 17.75 -9.71
N PHE A 5 -4.39 19.01 -9.64
CA PHE A 5 -3.19 19.50 -8.97
C PHE A 5 -3.17 19.12 -7.47
N LEU A 6 -4.29 19.37 -6.77
CA LEU A 6 -4.41 19.04 -5.34
C LEU A 6 -4.32 17.53 -5.09
N LEU A 7 -4.93 16.70 -5.96
CA LEU A 7 -4.81 15.23 -5.85
C LEU A 7 -3.37 14.78 -6.05
N ILE A 8 -2.67 15.36 -7.03
CA ILE A 8 -1.26 15.03 -7.28
C ILE A 8 -0.39 15.38 -6.05
N LEU A 9 -0.63 16.54 -5.42
CA LEU A 9 0.08 16.90 -4.19
C LEU A 9 -0.19 15.93 -3.04
N ILE A 10 -1.45 15.48 -2.86
CA ILE A 10 -1.81 14.50 -1.84
C ILE A 10 -1.12 13.15 -2.13
N LEU A 11 -1.10 12.69 -3.38
CA LEU A 11 -0.43 11.45 -3.76
C LEU A 11 1.10 11.54 -3.62
N LEU A 12 1.68 12.70 -3.94
CA LEU A 12 3.10 12.94 -3.72
C LEU A 12 3.44 12.90 -2.23
N LEU A 13 2.63 13.54 -1.39
CA LEU A 13 2.77 13.47 0.06
C LEU A 13 2.62 12.03 0.56
N ALA A 14 1.63 11.28 0.04
CA ALA A 14 1.43 9.87 0.39
C ALA A 14 2.67 9.03 0.04
N PHE A 15 3.29 9.27 -1.11
CA PHE A 15 4.52 8.62 -1.54
C PHE A 15 5.70 8.97 -0.62
N ILE A 16 5.91 10.27 -0.34
CA ILE A 16 7.00 10.74 0.52
C ILE A 16 6.90 10.17 1.95
N LEU A 17 5.69 9.98 2.46
CA LEU A 17 5.49 9.43 3.82
C LEU A 17 5.67 7.90 3.88
N ARG A 18 5.55 7.17 2.75
CA ARG A 18 5.53 5.70 2.74
C ARG A 18 6.77 5.05 2.14
N VAL A 19 7.35 5.63 1.12
CA VAL A 19 8.43 4.98 0.36
C VAL A 19 9.84 5.28 0.89
N PRO A 20 10.24 6.52 1.21
CA PRO A 20 11.61 6.79 1.65
C PRO A 20 11.99 6.05 2.93
N PHE A 21 13.25 5.61 3.00
CA PHE A 21 13.83 4.98 4.19
C PHE A 21 13.10 3.72 4.67
N LEU A 22 12.58 2.88 3.74
CA LEU A 22 11.94 1.60 4.06
C LEU A 22 12.90 0.61 4.74
N ASP A 23 14.19 0.74 4.49
CA ASP A 23 15.25 -0.05 5.12
C ASP A 23 15.50 0.32 6.59
N LYS A 24 15.16 1.56 6.98
CA LYS A 24 15.43 2.09 8.31
C LYS A 24 14.21 2.09 9.23
N TYR A 25 13.03 2.30 8.65
CA TYR A 25 11.79 2.46 9.40
C TYR A 25 10.65 1.65 8.78
N PRO A 26 10.00 0.73 9.53
CA PRO A 26 10.32 0.28 10.90
C PRO A 26 11.71 -0.36 11.02
N ALA A 27 12.30 -0.29 12.22
CA ALA A 27 13.60 -0.91 12.45
C ALA A 27 13.52 -2.43 12.41
N GLY A 28 14.36 -3.05 11.58
CA GLY A 28 14.40 -4.50 11.39
C GLY A 28 13.22 -5.06 10.60
N LEU A 29 13.36 -6.30 10.12
CA LEU A 29 12.26 -7.09 9.58
C LEU A 29 11.59 -7.83 10.74
N ASN A 30 10.27 -7.90 10.74
CA ASN A 30 9.56 -8.81 11.61
C ASN A 30 9.60 -10.25 11.03
N ALA A 31 9.19 -11.24 11.84
CA ALA A 31 9.22 -12.64 11.42
C ALA A 31 8.37 -12.89 10.16
N ASP A 32 7.23 -12.21 10.04
CA ASP A 32 6.33 -12.37 8.90
C ASP A 32 6.90 -11.78 7.62
N GLU A 33 7.53 -10.60 7.70
CA GLU A 33 8.23 -9.99 6.56
C GLU A 33 9.41 -10.87 6.10
N ALA A 34 10.16 -11.45 7.05
CA ALA A 34 11.26 -12.34 6.74
C ALA A 34 10.76 -13.63 6.04
N ALA A 35 9.66 -14.21 6.53
CA ALA A 35 9.04 -15.37 5.91
C ALA A 35 8.53 -15.07 4.50
N VAL A 36 7.91 -13.92 4.27
CA VAL A 36 7.47 -13.49 2.94
C VAL A 36 8.65 -13.36 1.99
N GLY A 37 9.71 -12.66 2.41
CA GLY A 37 10.90 -12.46 1.59
C GLY A 37 11.60 -13.76 1.25
N TYR A 38 11.79 -14.64 2.25
CA TYR A 38 12.45 -15.92 2.05
C TYR A 38 11.66 -16.85 1.14
N ASN A 39 10.36 -16.99 1.37
CA ASN A 39 9.51 -17.84 0.52
C ASN A 39 9.43 -17.33 -0.92
N ALA A 40 9.36 -15.99 -1.13
CA ALA A 40 9.43 -15.42 -2.46
C ALA A 40 10.76 -15.73 -3.15
N TYR A 41 11.88 -15.64 -2.44
CA TYR A 41 13.20 -16.02 -2.95
C TYR A 41 13.28 -17.52 -3.26
N SER A 42 12.81 -18.39 -2.36
CA SER A 42 12.79 -19.84 -2.55
C SER A 42 11.99 -20.24 -3.79
N LEU A 43 10.79 -19.64 -3.98
CA LEU A 43 9.98 -19.86 -5.18
C LEU A 43 10.70 -19.46 -6.47
N LEU A 44 11.44 -18.35 -6.47
CA LEU A 44 12.21 -17.93 -7.64
C LEU A 44 13.36 -18.89 -7.97
N GLN A 45 14.00 -19.47 -6.96
CA GLN A 45 15.15 -20.35 -7.16
C GLN A 45 14.76 -21.78 -7.45
N THR A 46 13.72 -22.30 -6.78
CA THR A 46 13.39 -23.73 -6.77
C THR A 46 11.98 -24.06 -7.25
N GLY A 47 11.11 -23.07 -7.40
CA GLY A 47 9.67 -23.26 -7.64
C GLY A 47 8.92 -23.82 -6.43
N ARG A 48 9.54 -23.82 -5.25
CA ARG A 48 8.98 -24.38 -4.00
C ARG A 48 9.15 -23.40 -2.85
N ASP A 49 8.22 -23.50 -1.89
CA ASP A 49 8.33 -22.77 -0.63
C ASP A 49 9.39 -23.37 0.32
N GLU A 50 9.54 -22.79 1.51
CA GLU A 50 10.48 -23.27 2.55
C GLU A 50 10.18 -24.69 3.05
N HIS A 51 8.96 -25.20 2.84
CA HIS A 51 8.53 -26.55 3.21
C HIS A 51 8.55 -27.54 2.02
N GLY A 52 9.00 -27.09 0.84
CA GLY A 52 9.10 -27.94 -0.36
C GLY A 52 7.81 -28.03 -1.18
N THR A 53 6.76 -27.28 -0.84
CA THR A 53 5.49 -27.26 -1.59
C THR A 53 5.65 -26.41 -2.86
N SER A 54 5.28 -26.98 -4.01
CA SER A 54 5.38 -26.27 -5.29
C SER A 54 4.21 -25.29 -5.45
N TRP A 55 4.52 -24.03 -5.67
CA TRP A 55 3.56 -22.93 -5.94
C TRP A 55 2.32 -22.97 -5.03
N PRO A 56 2.46 -22.90 -3.69
CA PRO A 56 1.36 -23.05 -2.76
C PRO A 56 0.37 -21.87 -2.83
N LEU A 57 -0.91 -22.15 -2.66
CA LEU A 57 -1.96 -21.13 -2.51
C LEU A 57 -2.08 -20.60 -1.07
N VAL A 58 -1.47 -21.33 -0.13
CA VAL A 58 -1.41 -20.98 1.29
C VAL A 58 -0.01 -21.32 1.78
N PHE A 59 0.67 -20.34 2.37
CA PHE A 59 2.00 -20.52 2.94
C PHE A 59 1.91 -20.83 4.42
N ARG A 60 2.55 -21.90 4.85
CA ARG A 60 2.76 -22.18 6.26
C ARG A 60 3.98 -21.37 6.72
N SER A 61 3.81 -20.55 7.74
CA SER A 61 4.89 -19.80 8.36
C SER A 61 4.77 -19.99 9.87
N PHE A 62 5.75 -20.64 10.49
CA PHE A 62 5.66 -21.13 11.87
C PHE A 62 4.44 -22.05 12.03
N ASP A 63 3.52 -21.76 12.92
CA ASP A 63 2.27 -22.50 13.09
C ASP A 63 1.03 -21.78 12.54
N ASP A 64 1.26 -20.78 11.67
CA ASP A 64 0.21 -19.98 11.04
C ASP A 64 0.16 -20.20 9.53
N TYR A 65 -1.04 -20.09 8.95
CA TYR A 65 -1.28 -20.23 7.52
C TYR A 65 -1.64 -18.89 6.90
N LYS A 66 -0.82 -18.44 5.94
CA LYS A 66 -0.96 -17.12 5.30
C LYS A 66 -1.41 -17.24 3.85
N PRO A 67 -2.34 -16.38 3.41
CA PRO A 67 -2.78 -16.36 2.02
C PRO A 67 -1.64 -15.95 1.10
N ALA A 68 -1.52 -16.61 -0.04
CA ALA A 68 -0.42 -16.46 -0.99
C ALA A 68 -0.32 -15.10 -1.69
N GLY A 69 -1.37 -14.29 -1.66
CA GLY A 69 -1.46 -13.07 -2.47
C GLY A 69 -0.27 -12.14 -2.33
N TYR A 70 0.16 -11.85 -1.09
CA TYR A 70 1.28 -10.96 -0.86
C TYR A 70 2.63 -11.59 -1.22
N PHE A 71 2.81 -12.89 -0.98
CA PHE A 71 4.03 -13.63 -1.37
C PHE A 71 4.27 -13.53 -2.88
N TYR A 72 3.23 -13.76 -3.68
CA TYR A 72 3.32 -13.64 -5.15
C TYR A 72 3.50 -12.19 -5.62
N LEU A 73 2.94 -11.22 -4.90
CA LEU A 73 3.15 -9.82 -5.21
C LEU A 73 4.61 -9.38 -5.01
N VAL A 74 5.30 -9.97 -4.04
CA VAL A 74 6.70 -9.66 -3.71
C VAL A 74 7.67 -10.29 -4.72
N LEU A 75 7.31 -11.39 -5.39
CA LEU A 75 8.18 -12.11 -6.35
C LEU A 75 8.88 -11.20 -7.36
N PRO A 76 8.20 -10.32 -8.13
CA PRO A 76 8.87 -9.49 -9.12
C PRO A 76 9.85 -8.49 -8.50
N PHE A 77 9.61 -8.07 -7.27
CA PHE A 77 10.51 -7.17 -6.55
C PHE A 77 11.76 -7.90 -6.05
N VAL A 78 11.60 -9.11 -5.52
CA VAL A 78 12.75 -9.96 -5.15
C VAL A 78 13.54 -10.36 -6.40
N ALA A 79 12.88 -10.65 -7.52
CA ALA A 79 13.56 -10.96 -8.78
C ALA A 79 14.41 -9.80 -9.29
N SER A 80 13.95 -8.55 -9.12
CA SER A 80 14.62 -7.36 -9.64
C SER A 80 15.63 -6.73 -8.68
N LEU A 81 15.34 -6.73 -7.38
CA LEU A 81 16.13 -6.06 -6.35
C LEU A 81 16.99 -7.03 -5.51
N GLY A 82 16.77 -8.35 -5.67
CA GLY A 82 17.31 -9.36 -4.79
C GLY A 82 16.57 -9.44 -3.45
N LEU A 83 16.98 -10.37 -2.59
CA LEU A 83 16.40 -10.55 -1.26
C LEU A 83 16.91 -9.45 -0.33
N ASN A 84 16.13 -8.42 -0.14
CA ASN A 84 16.42 -7.30 0.76
C ASN A 84 15.14 -6.67 1.30
N VAL A 85 15.28 -5.79 2.29
CA VAL A 85 14.15 -5.11 2.95
C VAL A 85 13.29 -4.31 1.97
N TRP A 86 13.92 -3.65 0.99
CA TRP A 86 13.21 -2.90 -0.03
C TRP A 86 12.30 -3.79 -0.88
N ALA A 87 12.79 -4.96 -1.30
CA ALA A 87 12.02 -5.88 -2.13
C ALA A 87 10.75 -6.37 -1.41
N VAL A 88 10.82 -6.56 -0.09
CA VAL A 88 9.68 -7.03 0.71
C VAL A 88 8.68 -5.91 0.98
N ARG A 89 9.15 -4.70 1.34
CA ARG A 89 8.29 -3.59 1.81
C ARG A 89 7.75 -2.70 0.70
N LEU A 90 8.48 -2.56 -0.42
CA LEU A 90 8.09 -1.67 -1.50
C LEU A 90 6.70 -1.98 -2.10
N PRO A 91 6.31 -3.25 -2.32
CA PRO A 91 4.96 -3.57 -2.79
C PRO A 91 3.87 -3.02 -1.86
N SER A 92 4.01 -3.20 -0.54
CA SER A 92 3.05 -2.70 0.45
C SER A 92 3.00 -1.17 0.46
N ALA A 93 4.15 -0.50 0.44
CA ALA A 93 4.23 0.95 0.38
C ALA A 93 3.54 1.53 -0.87
N LEU A 94 3.73 0.90 -2.03
CA LEU A 94 3.06 1.30 -3.28
C LEU A 94 1.56 1.07 -3.23
N LEU A 95 1.11 -0.09 -2.71
CA LEU A 95 -0.32 -0.34 -2.47
C LEU A 95 -0.92 0.67 -1.50
N GLY A 96 -0.17 1.09 -0.49
CA GLY A 96 -0.55 2.15 0.44
C GLY A 96 -0.76 3.50 -0.26
N VAL A 97 0.04 3.85 -1.26
CA VAL A 97 -0.18 5.06 -2.09
C VAL A 97 -1.39 4.89 -3.01
N ILE A 98 -1.52 3.73 -3.63
CA ILE A 98 -2.63 3.39 -4.53
C ILE A 98 -3.98 3.44 -3.77
N SER A 99 -4.02 2.98 -2.52
CA SER A 99 -5.24 3.01 -1.69
C SER A 99 -5.72 4.45 -1.42
N VAL A 100 -4.80 5.42 -1.28
CA VAL A 100 -5.14 6.86 -1.18
C VAL A 100 -5.84 7.36 -2.44
N TYR A 101 -5.42 6.91 -3.62
CA TYR A 101 -6.11 7.23 -4.86
C TYR A 101 -7.50 6.58 -4.95
N PHE A 102 -7.62 5.32 -4.56
CA PHE A 102 -8.90 4.62 -4.59
C PHE A 102 -9.91 5.21 -3.60
N ILE A 103 -9.50 5.61 -2.39
CA ILE A 103 -10.42 6.27 -1.45
C ILE A 103 -10.91 7.61 -2.00
N TYR A 104 -10.06 8.36 -2.70
CA TYR A 104 -10.47 9.57 -3.41
C TYR A 104 -11.56 9.28 -4.44
N LEU A 105 -11.37 8.26 -5.29
CA LEU A 105 -12.35 7.89 -6.32
C LEU A 105 -13.67 7.40 -5.70
N LEU A 106 -13.58 6.50 -4.72
CA LEU A 106 -14.73 5.91 -4.04
C LEU A 106 -15.56 6.98 -3.36
N THR A 107 -14.93 7.85 -2.58
CA THR A 107 -15.61 8.92 -1.85
C THR A 107 -16.30 9.90 -2.82
N ASN A 108 -15.62 10.30 -3.89
CA ASN A 108 -16.25 11.14 -4.88
C ASN A 108 -17.46 10.46 -5.53
N LYS A 109 -17.35 9.16 -5.86
CA LYS A 109 -18.46 8.42 -6.49
C LYS A 109 -19.66 8.26 -5.55
N LEU A 110 -19.41 8.05 -4.26
CA LEU A 110 -20.47 7.87 -3.25
C LEU A 110 -21.18 9.20 -2.92
N PHE A 111 -20.44 10.30 -2.83
CA PHE A 111 -20.97 11.57 -2.34
C PHE A 111 -21.36 12.55 -3.45
N LEU A 112 -20.86 12.41 -4.70
CA LEU A 112 -21.28 13.26 -5.82
C LEU A 112 -22.78 13.17 -6.15
N LYS A 113 -23.44 12.05 -5.85
CA LYS A 113 -24.89 11.86 -6.08
C LYS A 113 -25.78 12.43 -4.99
N LYS A 114 -25.22 12.90 -3.86
CA LYS A 114 -25.98 13.31 -2.65
C LYS A 114 -25.69 14.75 -2.19
N THR A 115 -25.01 15.57 -2.96
CA THR A 115 -24.93 16.99 -2.61
C THR A 115 -26.31 17.61 -2.80
N PRO A 116 -27.02 17.99 -1.70
CA PRO A 116 -28.25 18.77 -1.83
C PRO A 116 -27.94 20.07 -2.56
N ALA A 117 -28.83 20.51 -3.42
CA ALA A 117 -28.72 21.75 -4.22
C ALA A 117 -28.56 23.03 -3.37
N ARG A 118 -28.42 22.88 -2.07
CA ARG A 118 -28.42 23.98 -1.09
C ARG A 118 -27.21 23.86 -0.13
N TRP A 119 -25.99 23.86 -0.71
CA TRP A 119 -24.81 24.14 0.10
C TRP A 119 -24.71 25.64 0.32
N PRO A 120 -24.34 26.11 1.52
CA PRO A 120 -24.23 27.54 1.79
C PRO A 120 -23.28 28.21 0.80
N LYS A 121 -23.78 29.24 0.06
CA LYS A 121 -22.97 30.05 -0.83
C LYS A 121 -21.98 30.82 0.05
N GLY A 122 -20.71 30.49 0.00
CA GLY A 122 -19.68 31.22 0.76
C GLY A 122 -18.51 30.38 1.28
N LEU A 123 -18.64 29.07 1.28
CA LEU A 123 -17.47 28.21 1.54
C LEU A 123 -16.73 27.98 0.22
N PRO A 124 -15.38 27.97 0.22
CA PRO A 124 -14.57 27.72 -0.99
C PRO A 124 -14.67 26.25 -1.42
N CYS A 125 -15.89 25.70 -1.49
CA CYS A 125 -16.17 24.29 -1.79
C CYS A 125 -16.18 23.96 -3.29
N GLY A 126 -15.85 24.91 -4.16
CA GLY A 126 -15.85 24.69 -5.60
C GLY A 126 -14.77 23.75 -6.10
N GLU A 127 -13.65 23.61 -5.39
CA GLU A 127 -12.51 22.78 -5.80
C GLU A 127 -12.17 21.69 -4.79
N PHE A 128 -12.53 21.82 -3.51
CA PHE A 128 -12.24 20.87 -2.44
C PHE A 128 -13.37 19.85 -2.31
N LYS A 129 -13.27 18.77 -3.05
CA LYS A 129 -14.27 17.70 -2.98
C LYS A 129 -14.04 16.86 -1.72
N VAL A 130 -15.11 16.26 -1.18
CA VAL A 130 -15.05 15.32 -0.03
C VAL A 130 -13.98 14.24 -0.23
N GLY A 131 -13.76 13.81 -1.48
CA GLY A 131 -12.70 12.86 -1.83
C GLY A 131 -11.27 13.35 -1.55
N HIS A 132 -10.99 14.66 -1.67
CA HIS A 132 -9.66 15.18 -1.32
C HIS A 132 -9.45 15.15 0.20
N LEU A 133 -10.49 15.43 0.97
CA LEU A 133 -10.42 15.34 2.44
C LEU A 133 -10.19 13.89 2.88
N ALA A 134 -10.95 12.95 2.34
CA ALA A 134 -10.79 11.53 2.66
C ALA A 134 -9.38 11.02 2.27
N ALA A 135 -8.88 11.37 1.09
CA ALA A 135 -7.54 11.03 0.64
C ALA A 135 -6.47 11.65 1.56
N LEU A 136 -6.62 12.91 1.95
CA LEU A 136 -5.68 13.58 2.86
C LEU A 136 -5.68 12.91 4.25
N MET A 137 -6.87 12.62 4.81
CA MET A 137 -6.98 11.92 6.09
C MET A 137 -6.29 10.55 6.06
N LEU A 138 -6.48 9.76 4.99
CA LEU A 138 -5.81 8.49 4.83
C LEU A 138 -4.29 8.66 4.62
N THR A 139 -3.88 9.72 3.91
CA THR A 139 -2.47 10.03 3.67
C THR A 139 -1.70 10.25 4.96
N ILE A 140 -2.26 11.02 5.90
CA ILE A 140 -1.61 11.36 7.17
C ILE A 140 -1.93 10.40 8.30
N SER A 141 -2.77 9.40 8.08
CA SER A 141 -3.14 8.40 9.10
C SER A 141 -1.91 7.62 9.57
N PRO A 142 -1.53 7.70 10.87
CA PRO A 142 -0.34 7.01 11.38
C PRO A 142 -0.43 5.49 11.21
N TRP A 143 -1.62 4.91 11.45
CA TRP A 143 -1.86 3.47 11.27
C TRP A 143 -1.66 3.04 9.83
N HIS A 144 -2.24 3.76 8.88
CA HIS A 144 -2.11 3.43 7.48
C HIS A 144 -0.67 3.60 6.98
N ILE A 145 0.05 4.61 7.47
CA ILE A 145 1.47 4.79 7.15
C ILE A 145 2.27 3.61 7.71
N HIS A 146 2.06 3.27 8.98
CA HIS A 146 2.79 2.18 9.64
C HIS A 146 2.60 0.85 8.91
N PHE A 147 1.36 0.43 8.70
CA PHE A 147 1.07 -0.84 8.03
C PHE A 147 1.52 -0.88 6.57
N SER A 148 1.43 0.23 5.84
CA SER A 148 1.94 0.27 4.47
C SER A 148 3.48 0.25 4.36
N ARG A 149 4.20 0.51 5.44
CA ARG A 149 5.67 0.44 5.50
C ARG A 149 6.19 -0.87 6.06
N ALA A 150 5.37 -1.59 6.83
CA ALA A 150 5.76 -2.86 7.42
C ALA A 150 5.63 -4.07 6.48
N GLY A 151 4.90 -4.00 5.38
CA GLY A 151 4.81 -5.09 4.39
C GLY A 151 3.75 -6.13 4.74
#